data_33863b4c527b6a67e2e87ca096c5882d
#
_entry.id   33863b4c527b6a67e2e87ca096c5882d
#
_cell.length_a   1.000
_cell.length_b   1.000
_cell.length_c   1.000
_cell.angle_alpha   90.00
_cell.angle_beta   90.00
_cell.angle_gamma   90.00
#
_symmetry.space_group_name_H-M   'P 1'
#
loop_
_entity.id
_entity.type
_entity.pdbx_description
1 polymer ?
#
loop_
_entity_poly.entity_id
_entity_poly.type
_entity_poly.pdbx_seq_one_letter_code
_entity_poly.pdbx_strand_id
1 'polypeptide(L)'
;MSHLTTALRAATAAALMGSFASVGTATATADPTDTLTGSLSKGYTTSNCSPQAISEVQSDLPTVVAVLACGQNSDPSGPVVAKYFLLPNSADLASAFTKLSGYDTLGNCGDTKSPTVWHQGNSTDSAGQVACGTYQGQAEVIWTTNAKNVVSFVRASGGDTASLYKWWQTNG
;
A
#
# COMPACT_ATOMS: atom_id res chain seq x y z
N MET A 1 -57.26 -71.92 4.11
CA MET A 1 -56.04 -72.69 3.88
C MET A 1 -54.90 -71.74 3.86
N SER A 2 -54.29 -71.62 4.98
CA SER A 2 -52.84 -71.80 5.34
C SER A 2 -51.84 -71.31 4.31
N HIS A 3 -51.00 -70.40 4.66
CA HIS A 3 -49.64 -70.65 5.03
C HIS A 3 -49.00 -69.35 5.56
N LEU A 4 -48.48 -69.44 6.79
CA LEU A 4 -47.47 -68.53 7.38
C LEU A 4 -46.18 -68.73 6.65
N THR A 5 -45.48 -67.65 6.44
CA THR A 5 -44.00 -67.67 6.30
C THR A 5 -43.36 -66.46 6.97
N THR A 6 -42.61 -66.79 7.96
CA THR A 6 -41.76 -65.94 8.80
C THR A 6 -40.68 -65.32 7.97
N ALA A 7 -40.45 -63.96 8.06
CA ALA A 7 -39.33 -63.31 7.48
C ALA A 7 -38.47 -62.64 8.58
N LEU A 8 -37.21 -63.03 8.58
CA LEU A 8 -36.11 -62.62 9.47
C LEU A 8 -35.90 -61.10 9.43
N ARG A 9 -35.69 -60.53 10.61
CA ARG A 9 -35.20 -59.18 10.81
C ARG A 9 -33.68 -59.21 10.67
N ALA A 10 -33.15 -58.51 9.68
CA ALA A 10 -31.74 -58.11 9.63
C ALA A 10 -31.60 -56.64 10.05
N ALA A 11 -31.01 -56.41 11.21
CA ALA A 11 -30.67 -55.07 11.68
C ALA A 11 -29.30 -54.69 11.09
N THR A 12 -29.30 -53.77 10.16
CA THR A 12 -28.09 -53.12 9.66
C THR A 12 -27.85 -51.84 10.49
N ALA A 13 -26.81 -51.87 11.33
CA ALA A 13 -26.27 -50.72 12.02
C ALA A 13 -25.52 -49.85 11.01
N ALA A 14 -26.06 -48.70 10.63
CA ALA A 14 -25.39 -47.70 9.85
C ALA A 14 -24.50 -46.86 10.80
N ALA A 15 -23.20 -47.06 10.73
CA ALA A 15 -22.21 -46.19 11.38
C ALA A 15 -22.16 -44.85 10.64
N LEU A 16 -22.68 -43.80 11.25
CA LEU A 16 -22.50 -42.41 10.78
C LEU A 16 -21.09 -41.97 11.11
N MET A 17 -20.16 -42.09 10.14
CA MET A 17 -18.90 -41.40 10.20
C MET A 17 -19.15 -39.91 9.91
N GLY A 18 -19.21 -39.12 10.98
CA GLY A 18 -19.22 -37.66 10.89
C GLY A 18 -17.91 -37.14 10.37
N SER A 19 -17.87 -36.79 9.09
CA SER A 19 -16.78 -36.00 8.52
C SER A 19 -16.85 -34.58 9.08
N PHE A 20 -16.03 -34.25 10.05
CA PHE A 20 -15.79 -32.86 10.43
C PHE A 20 -15.03 -32.20 9.29
N ALA A 21 -15.78 -31.53 8.38
CA ALA A 21 -15.20 -30.57 7.47
C ALA A 21 -14.72 -29.39 8.32
N SER A 22 -13.42 -29.36 8.64
CA SER A 22 -12.76 -28.16 9.15
C SER A 22 -12.87 -27.10 8.04
N VAL A 23 -13.83 -26.19 8.17
CA VAL A 23 -13.87 -24.96 7.38
C VAL A 23 -12.70 -24.11 7.89
N GLY A 24 -11.52 -24.32 7.30
CA GLY A 24 -10.41 -23.41 7.45
C GLY A 24 -10.87 -22.07 6.88
N THR A 25 -11.14 -21.10 7.75
CA THR A 25 -11.27 -19.71 7.34
C THR A 25 -9.91 -19.28 6.81
N ALA A 26 -9.70 -19.40 5.50
CA ALA A 26 -8.61 -18.72 4.84
C ALA A 26 -8.88 -17.24 5.06
N THR A 27 -8.12 -16.60 5.94
CA THR A 27 -8.03 -15.13 5.99
C THR A 27 -7.52 -14.71 4.63
N ALA A 28 -8.42 -14.14 3.82
CA ALA A 28 -8.04 -13.53 2.55
C ALA A 28 -7.04 -12.41 2.91
N THR A 29 -5.77 -12.62 2.60
CA THR A 29 -4.78 -11.54 2.59
C THR A 29 -5.25 -10.55 1.56
N ALA A 30 -5.39 -9.28 1.94
CA ALA A 30 -5.75 -8.22 1.01
C ALA A 30 -4.79 -8.23 -0.17
N ASP A 31 -5.32 -8.06 -1.39
CA ASP A 31 -4.48 -7.96 -2.58
C ASP A 31 -3.47 -6.81 -2.37
N PRO A 32 -2.18 -7.02 -2.64
CA PRO A 32 -1.19 -5.95 -2.57
C PRO A 32 -1.60 -4.67 -3.31
N THR A 33 -2.28 -4.80 -4.43
CA THR A 33 -2.82 -3.68 -5.22
C THR A 33 -3.93 -2.93 -4.49
N ASP A 34 -4.80 -3.63 -3.73
CA ASP A 34 -5.85 -3.01 -2.94
C ASP A 34 -5.26 -2.16 -1.80
N THR A 35 -4.18 -2.64 -1.17
CA THR A 35 -3.47 -1.87 -0.15
C THR A 35 -2.91 -0.56 -0.72
N LEU A 36 -2.32 -0.60 -1.92
CA LEU A 36 -1.81 0.58 -2.60
C LEU A 36 -2.93 1.51 -3.05
N THR A 37 -4.02 0.97 -3.61
CA THR A 37 -5.19 1.75 -4.02
C THR A 37 -5.82 2.48 -2.84
N GLY A 38 -5.89 1.82 -1.67
CA GLY A 38 -6.33 2.44 -0.42
C GLY A 38 -5.32 3.43 0.21
N SER A 39 -4.16 3.65 -0.42
CA SER A 39 -3.10 4.57 0.04
C SER A 39 -2.92 5.76 -0.90
N LEU A 40 -3.72 5.85 -1.95
CA LEU A 40 -3.62 6.92 -2.93
C LEU A 40 -3.99 8.27 -2.31
N SER A 41 -3.20 9.30 -2.58
CA SER A 41 -3.52 10.69 -2.25
C SER A 41 -4.75 11.14 -3.02
N LYS A 42 -5.45 12.14 -2.48
CA LYS A 42 -6.65 12.69 -3.11
C LYS A 42 -6.37 13.13 -4.56
N GLY A 43 -7.31 12.81 -5.45
CA GLY A 43 -7.20 13.09 -6.89
C GLY A 43 -6.48 12.01 -7.69
N TYR A 44 -6.00 10.95 -7.04
CA TYR A 44 -5.53 9.74 -7.69
C TYR A 44 -6.57 8.62 -7.57
N THR A 45 -6.77 7.91 -8.67
CA THR A 45 -7.71 6.79 -8.80
C THR A 45 -7.16 5.79 -9.82
N THR A 46 -7.84 4.69 -10.03
CA THR A 46 -7.49 3.72 -11.09
C THR A 46 -7.58 4.28 -12.52
N SER A 47 -8.13 5.50 -12.70
CA SER A 47 -8.15 6.14 -14.02
C SER A 47 -6.85 6.87 -14.38
N ASN A 48 -6.06 7.28 -13.38
CA ASN A 48 -4.78 7.96 -13.57
C ASN A 48 -3.61 7.25 -12.87
N CYS A 49 -3.85 6.06 -12.29
CA CYS A 49 -2.85 5.17 -11.71
C CYS A 49 -3.00 3.76 -12.30
N SER A 50 -1.88 3.09 -12.51
CA SER A 50 -1.85 1.70 -12.96
C SER A 50 -0.75 0.90 -12.27
N PRO A 51 -0.92 -0.43 -12.11
CA PRO A 51 0.15 -1.29 -11.64
C PRO A 51 1.38 -1.19 -12.55
N GLN A 52 2.55 -1.11 -11.94
CA GLN A 52 3.84 -1.15 -12.64
C GLN A 52 4.52 -2.49 -12.37
N ALA A 53 5.25 -3.02 -13.36
CA ALA A 53 6.01 -4.26 -13.20
C ALA A 53 7.11 -4.06 -12.14
N ILE A 54 7.19 -4.98 -11.18
CA ILE A 54 8.21 -4.94 -10.10
C ILE A 54 9.62 -4.92 -10.68
N SER A 55 9.87 -5.65 -11.79
CA SER A 55 11.16 -5.71 -12.45
C SER A 55 11.73 -4.35 -12.87
N GLU A 56 10.88 -3.35 -13.06
CA GLU A 56 11.31 -2.00 -13.44
C GLU A 56 11.90 -1.19 -12.28
N VAL A 57 11.64 -1.62 -11.04
CA VAL A 57 12.07 -0.92 -9.82
C VAL A 57 12.90 -1.81 -8.88
N GLN A 58 12.98 -3.10 -9.17
CA GLN A 58 13.61 -4.10 -8.30
C GLN A 58 15.12 -3.88 -8.10
N SER A 59 15.80 -3.23 -9.04
CA SER A 59 17.20 -2.84 -8.88
C SER A 59 17.41 -1.84 -7.73
N ASP A 60 16.43 -0.97 -7.51
CA ASP A 60 16.47 0.05 -6.46
C ASP A 60 15.76 -0.41 -5.18
N LEU A 61 14.66 -1.13 -5.32
CA LEU A 61 13.81 -1.63 -4.23
C LEU A 61 13.65 -3.16 -4.36
N PRO A 62 14.67 -3.95 -3.98
CA PRO A 62 14.69 -5.40 -4.25
C PRO A 62 13.60 -6.19 -3.53
N THR A 63 13.05 -5.67 -2.43
CA THR A 63 12.02 -6.33 -1.61
C THR A 63 10.60 -5.82 -1.89
N VAL A 64 10.41 -4.92 -2.87
CA VAL A 64 9.10 -4.38 -3.20
C VAL A 64 8.10 -5.48 -3.59
N VAL A 65 6.87 -5.38 -3.06
CA VAL A 65 5.81 -6.38 -3.24
C VAL A 65 4.83 -5.97 -4.34
N ALA A 66 4.54 -4.67 -4.44
CA ALA A 66 3.67 -4.11 -5.47
C ALA A 66 4.02 -2.65 -5.72
N VAL A 67 3.69 -2.15 -6.90
CA VAL A 67 3.92 -0.77 -7.31
C VAL A 67 2.71 -0.24 -8.06
N LEU A 68 2.24 0.95 -7.70
CA LEU A 68 1.35 1.77 -8.53
C LEU A 68 2.10 3.00 -9.04
N ALA A 69 2.02 3.23 -10.33
CA ALA A 69 2.52 4.44 -10.98
C ALA A 69 1.35 5.30 -11.45
N CYS A 70 1.39 6.58 -11.13
CA CYS A 70 0.34 7.55 -11.44
C CYS A 70 0.91 8.69 -12.28
N GLY A 71 0.11 9.16 -13.23
CA GLY A 71 0.38 10.36 -14.00
C GLY A 71 -0.10 11.63 -13.31
N GLN A 72 -0.54 12.61 -14.12
CA GLN A 72 -1.08 13.88 -13.63
C GLN A 72 -2.23 13.65 -12.64
N ASN A 73 -2.17 14.34 -11.50
CA ASN A 73 -3.29 14.39 -10.56
C ASN A 73 -4.53 15.03 -11.19
N SER A 74 -5.72 14.67 -10.73
CA SER A 74 -6.97 15.29 -11.20
C SER A 74 -7.09 16.78 -10.80
N ASP A 75 -6.36 17.22 -9.77
CA ASP A 75 -6.14 18.62 -9.46
C ASP A 75 -5.10 19.19 -10.46
N PRO A 76 -5.44 20.18 -11.30
CA PRO A 76 -4.51 20.76 -12.26
C PRO A 76 -3.27 21.40 -11.63
N SER A 77 -3.36 21.81 -10.35
CA SER A 77 -2.22 22.34 -9.56
C SER A 77 -1.46 21.26 -8.80
N GLY A 78 -1.94 20.02 -8.88
CA GLY A 78 -1.35 18.87 -8.21
C GLY A 78 -0.12 18.31 -8.92
N PRO A 79 0.45 17.25 -8.35
CA PRO A 79 1.64 16.60 -8.89
C PRO A 79 1.39 16.00 -10.28
N VAL A 80 2.46 15.98 -11.09
CA VAL A 80 2.43 15.38 -12.44
C VAL A 80 2.82 13.91 -12.47
N VAL A 81 3.45 13.43 -11.39
CA VAL A 81 3.86 12.03 -11.18
C VAL A 81 3.65 11.66 -9.73
N ALA A 82 3.19 10.44 -9.49
CA ALA A 82 3.27 9.80 -8.18
C ALA A 82 3.62 8.32 -8.32
N LYS A 83 4.27 7.76 -7.30
CA LYS A 83 4.44 6.31 -7.17
C LYS A 83 4.21 5.89 -5.74
N TYR A 84 3.65 4.69 -5.61
CA TYR A 84 3.34 4.04 -4.35
C TYR A 84 3.94 2.65 -4.37
N PHE A 85 4.72 2.29 -3.35
CA PHE A 85 5.44 1.03 -3.25
C PHE A 85 5.04 0.33 -1.97
N LEU A 86 4.57 -0.89 -2.07
CA LEU A 86 4.28 -1.75 -0.93
C LEU A 86 5.52 -2.54 -0.57
N LEU A 87 5.93 -2.50 0.68
CA LEU A 87 7.05 -3.25 1.24
C LEU A 87 6.52 -4.36 2.16
N PRO A 88 7.27 -5.46 2.35
CA PRO A 88 6.78 -6.59 3.15
C PRO A 88 6.77 -6.30 4.67
N ASN A 89 7.57 -5.35 5.15
CA ASN A 89 7.72 -5.04 6.57
C ASN A 89 8.31 -3.64 6.81
N SER A 90 8.35 -3.22 8.07
CA SER A 90 8.84 -1.91 8.48
C SER A 90 10.35 -1.69 8.26
N ALA A 91 11.17 -2.73 8.30
CA ALA A 91 12.61 -2.61 8.06
C ALA A 91 12.89 -2.32 6.57
N ASP A 92 12.20 -3.04 5.68
CA ASP A 92 12.26 -2.78 4.24
C ASP A 92 11.65 -1.41 3.89
N LEU A 93 10.57 -1.00 4.57
CA LEU A 93 9.98 0.33 4.43
C LEU A 93 11.00 1.45 4.75
N ALA A 94 11.70 1.34 5.88
CA ALA A 94 12.72 2.30 6.28
C ALA A 94 13.89 2.34 5.29
N SER A 95 14.32 1.19 4.80
CA SER A 95 15.38 1.06 3.78
C SER A 95 14.96 1.71 2.46
N ALA A 96 13.72 1.45 2.01
CA ALA A 96 13.17 2.04 0.79
C ALA A 96 13.05 3.57 0.90
N PHE A 97 12.56 4.09 2.03
CA PHE A 97 12.50 5.53 2.27
C PHE A 97 13.88 6.19 2.21
N THR A 98 14.87 5.60 2.89
CA THR A 98 16.26 6.08 2.86
C THR A 98 16.83 6.08 1.44
N LYS A 99 16.58 5.03 0.68
CA LYS A 99 17.05 4.88 -0.69
C LYS A 99 16.44 5.94 -1.60
N LEU A 100 15.10 6.11 -1.57
CA LEU A 100 14.39 7.08 -2.41
C LEU A 100 14.79 8.50 -2.06
N SER A 101 14.76 8.88 -0.78
CA SER A 101 15.16 10.22 -0.36
C SER A 101 16.67 10.54 -0.57
N GLY A 102 17.48 9.50 -0.71
CA GLY A 102 18.91 9.64 -1.02
C GLY A 102 19.22 10.11 -2.45
N TYR A 103 18.23 10.06 -3.35
CA TYR A 103 18.38 10.60 -4.71
C TYR A 103 18.06 12.09 -4.81
N ASP A 104 17.45 12.67 -3.77
CA ASP A 104 17.01 14.06 -3.74
C ASP A 104 18.06 15.00 -3.16
N THR A 105 18.04 16.25 -3.62
CA THR A 105 18.63 17.36 -2.88
C THR A 105 17.61 17.79 -1.84
N LEU A 106 17.78 17.33 -0.59
CA LEU A 106 16.85 17.57 0.50
C LEU A 106 16.86 19.04 0.95
N GLY A 107 15.66 19.57 1.19
CA GLY A 107 15.39 20.88 1.74
C GLY A 107 14.61 20.80 3.05
N ASN A 108 13.71 21.75 3.26
CA ASN A 108 12.79 21.74 4.39
C ASN A 108 11.40 21.28 3.96
N CYS A 109 10.71 20.57 4.85
CA CYS A 109 9.26 20.35 4.79
C CYS A 109 8.59 21.48 5.60
N GLY A 110 8.17 22.54 4.92
CA GLY A 110 7.73 23.78 5.61
C GLY A 110 8.88 24.36 6.43
N ASP A 111 8.64 24.55 7.73
CA ASP A 111 9.65 25.10 8.67
C ASP A 111 10.58 24.02 9.27
N THR A 112 10.36 22.75 8.97
CA THR A 112 11.10 21.64 9.55
C THR A 112 12.08 21.05 8.54
N LYS A 113 13.31 20.78 8.99
CA LYS A 113 14.34 20.15 8.15
C LYS A 113 13.93 18.71 7.79
N SER A 114 14.14 18.35 6.51
CA SER A 114 13.95 16.97 6.01
C SER A 114 15.12 16.04 6.43
N PRO A 115 14.84 14.75 6.64
CA PRO A 115 13.52 14.17 6.82
C PRO A 115 12.95 14.48 8.22
N THR A 116 11.62 14.41 8.36
CA THR A 116 10.93 14.62 9.63
C THR A 116 9.78 13.64 9.80
N VAL A 117 9.24 13.55 11.02
CA VAL A 117 8.05 12.76 11.32
C VAL A 117 6.80 13.51 10.88
N TRP A 118 5.81 12.78 10.36
CA TRP A 118 4.49 13.33 10.13
C TRP A 118 3.41 12.58 10.94
N HIS A 119 2.30 13.25 11.19
CA HIS A 119 1.18 12.77 12.00
C HIS A 119 -0.11 12.85 11.20
N GLN A 120 -0.99 11.86 11.35
CA GLN A 120 -2.27 11.86 10.67
C GLN A 120 -3.32 12.61 11.49
N GLY A 121 -3.92 13.64 10.90
CA GLY A 121 -4.93 14.46 11.57
C GLY A 121 -4.39 15.08 12.86
N ASN A 122 -5.12 14.90 13.97
CA ASN A 122 -4.74 15.42 15.28
C ASN A 122 -4.02 14.37 16.17
N SER A 123 -3.58 13.25 15.60
CA SER A 123 -2.84 12.24 16.37
C SER A 123 -1.46 12.74 16.77
N THR A 124 -1.01 12.36 17.95
CA THR A 124 0.38 12.53 18.40
C THR A 124 1.28 11.37 18.00
N ASP A 125 0.68 10.26 17.53
CA ASP A 125 1.42 9.10 17.09
C ASP A 125 2.02 9.33 15.70
N SER A 126 3.25 8.86 15.50
CA SER A 126 3.91 8.93 14.20
C SER A 126 3.17 8.07 13.16
N ALA A 127 2.67 8.70 12.11
CA ALA A 127 2.13 7.99 10.95
C ALA A 127 3.24 7.53 9.99
N GLY A 128 4.40 8.20 10.02
CA GLY A 128 5.55 7.89 9.20
C GLY A 128 6.60 8.98 9.18
N GLN A 129 7.49 8.90 8.21
CA GLN A 129 8.48 9.92 7.89
C GLN A 129 8.09 10.64 6.59
N VAL A 130 8.51 11.90 6.47
CA VAL A 130 8.37 12.69 5.25
C VAL A 130 9.69 13.39 4.93
N ALA A 131 10.06 13.40 3.66
CA ALA A 131 11.19 14.14 3.13
C ALA A 131 10.71 15.04 1.99
N CYS A 132 11.25 16.25 1.94
CA CYS A 132 10.97 17.26 0.92
C CYS A 132 12.27 17.66 0.26
N GLY A 133 12.28 17.75 -1.05
CA GLY A 133 13.47 18.06 -1.80
C GLY A 133 13.21 18.27 -3.27
N THR A 134 14.26 18.16 -4.06
CA THR A 134 14.16 18.17 -5.52
C THR A 134 14.89 16.98 -6.11
N TYR A 135 14.25 16.35 -7.08
CA TYR A 135 14.83 15.35 -7.94
C TYR A 135 14.97 15.92 -9.36
N GLN A 136 16.20 16.05 -9.86
CA GLN A 136 16.50 16.64 -11.17
C GLN A 136 15.87 18.04 -11.38
N GLY A 137 15.82 18.84 -10.31
CA GLY A 137 15.26 20.19 -10.34
C GLY A 137 13.74 20.28 -10.21
N GLN A 138 13.04 19.17 -10.14
CA GLN A 138 11.60 19.11 -9.87
C GLN A 138 11.34 18.87 -8.38
N ALA A 139 10.39 19.59 -7.79
CA ALA A 139 10.01 19.40 -6.40
C ALA A 139 9.45 17.98 -6.18
N GLU A 140 9.89 17.34 -5.11
CA GLU A 140 9.45 16.01 -4.71
C GLU A 140 9.14 15.96 -3.21
N VAL A 141 8.08 15.26 -2.84
CA VAL A 141 7.75 14.91 -1.47
C VAL A 141 7.65 13.40 -1.39
N ILE A 142 8.47 12.80 -0.51
CA ILE A 142 8.53 11.36 -0.27
C ILE A 142 8.05 11.10 1.15
N TRP A 143 7.17 10.11 1.36
CA TRP A 143 6.71 9.77 2.71
C TRP A 143 6.47 8.28 2.90
N THR A 144 6.46 7.84 4.16
CA THR A 144 6.03 6.49 4.54
C THR A 144 4.66 6.55 5.23
N THR A 145 3.85 5.52 5.01
CA THR A 145 2.65 5.21 5.78
C THR A 145 2.92 3.92 6.54
N ASN A 146 3.37 4.05 7.80
CA ASN A 146 3.88 2.93 8.60
C ASN A 146 2.84 1.83 8.80
N ALA A 147 1.58 2.19 9.06
CA ALA A 147 0.50 1.23 9.27
C ALA A 147 0.22 0.31 8.07
N LYS A 148 0.68 0.70 6.87
CA LYS A 148 0.44 -0.04 5.63
C LYS A 148 1.72 -0.59 5.00
N ASN A 149 2.90 -0.30 5.55
CA ASN A 149 4.21 -0.54 4.94
C ASN A 149 4.32 0.03 3.51
N VAL A 150 3.79 1.22 3.29
CA VAL A 150 3.82 1.90 1.99
C VAL A 150 4.77 3.08 2.05
N VAL A 151 5.73 3.15 1.10
CA VAL A 151 6.48 4.36 0.79
C VAL A 151 5.95 4.93 -0.51
N SER A 152 5.82 6.25 -0.55
CA SER A 152 5.24 6.96 -1.70
C SER A 152 6.03 8.22 -2.00
N PHE A 153 5.94 8.67 -3.24
CA PHE A 153 6.35 10.03 -3.57
C PHE A 153 5.39 10.69 -4.55
N VAL A 154 5.38 12.01 -4.51
CA VAL A 154 4.74 12.87 -5.51
C VAL A 154 5.76 13.86 -6.04
N ARG A 155 5.68 14.19 -7.34
CA ARG A 155 6.58 15.13 -8.00
C ARG A 155 5.81 16.16 -8.79
N ALA A 156 6.20 17.42 -8.64
CA ALA A 156 5.65 18.53 -9.42
C ALA A 156 6.36 18.69 -10.76
N SER A 157 5.78 19.48 -11.67
CA SER A 157 6.46 19.86 -12.93
C SER A 157 7.57 20.88 -12.74
N GLY A 158 7.58 21.61 -11.62
CA GLY A 158 8.57 22.65 -11.28
C GLY A 158 9.26 22.38 -9.94
N GLY A 159 10.18 23.27 -9.55
CA GLY A 159 11.04 23.10 -8.37
C GLY A 159 10.49 23.68 -7.05
N ASP A 160 9.21 24.12 -7.00
CA ASP A 160 8.64 24.71 -5.80
C ASP A 160 8.22 23.65 -4.77
N THR A 161 9.17 23.28 -3.93
CA THR A 161 8.99 22.28 -2.87
C THR A 161 7.98 22.73 -1.81
N ALA A 162 7.90 24.03 -1.51
CA ALA A 162 6.98 24.54 -0.50
C ALA A 162 5.51 24.40 -0.92
N SER A 163 5.20 24.72 -2.18
CA SER A 163 3.87 24.53 -2.74
C SER A 163 3.48 23.06 -2.82
N LEU A 164 4.41 22.19 -3.24
CA LEU A 164 4.15 20.76 -3.30
C LEU A 164 3.94 20.14 -1.92
N TYR A 165 4.72 20.54 -0.92
CA TYR A 165 4.53 20.08 0.47
C TYR A 165 3.17 20.53 1.03
N LYS A 166 2.77 21.76 0.79
CA LYS A 166 1.44 22.26 1.18
C LYS A 166 0.31 21.47 0.52
N TRP A 167 0.46 21.15 -0.76
CA TRP A 167 -0.48 20.28 -1.46
C TRP A 167 -0.55 18.89 -0.79
N TRP A 168 0.61 18.30 -0.49
CA TRP A 168 0.70 16.99 0.17
C TRP A 168 0.04 17.00 1.56
N GLN A 169 0.23 18.03 2.37
CA GLN A 169 -0.41 18.15 3.69
C GLN A 169 -1.95 18.10 3.64
N THR A 170 -2.53 18.47 2.52
CA THR A 170 -3.99 18.51 2.33
C THR A 170 -4.53 17.24 1.66
N ASN A 171 -3.71 16.58 0.87
CA ASN A 171 -4.14 15.53 -0.08
C ASN A 171 -3.38 14.19 0.07
N GLY A 172 -2.27 14.16 0.81
CA GLY A 172 -1.39 13.00 1.00
C GLY A 172 -1.84 12.00 2.05
#